data_96e40c0bc20521c2dd21f5661f35c71e
#
_entry.id   96e40c0bc20521c2dd21f5661f35c71e
#
_cell.length_a   1.000
_cell.length_b   1.000
_cell.length_c   1.000
_cell.angle_alpha   90.00
_cell.angle_beta   90.00
_cell.angle_gamma   90.00
#
_symmetry.space_group_name_H-M   'P 1'
#
loop_
_entity.id
_entity.type
_entity.pdbx_description
1 polymer ?
#
loop_
_entity_poly.entity_id
_entity_poly.type
_entity_poly.pdbx_seq_one_letter_code
_entity_poly.pdbx_strand_id
1 'polypeptide(L)' 'MLGFVRDVGDLASLVQAREGVREVEDVDAALAHELADCLWSLIVLADRYGVDLEQALAATMEQLERQLG' A
#
# COMPACT_ATOMS: atom_id res chain seq x y z
N MET A 1 8.55 -3.29 -11.59
CA MET A 1 9.19 -3.43 -10.27
C MET A 1 9.75 -2.12 -9.75
N LEU A 2 10.55 -1.41 -10.58
CA LEU A 2 11.09 -0.11 -10.19
C LEU A 2 10.00 0.92 -9.88
N GLY A 3 8.91 0.90 -10.65
CA GLY A 3 7.78 1.80 -10.41
C GLY A 3 7.10 1.56 -9.07
N PHE A 4 7.02 0.30 -8.64
CA PHE A 4 6.42 -0.03 -7.34
C PHE A 4 7.23 0.54 -6.19
N VAL A 5 8.56 0.42 -6.23
CA VAL A 5 9.45 0.97 -5.19
C VAL A 5 9.28 2.49 -5.11
N ARG A 6 9.22 3.14 -6.25
CA ARG A 6 8.99 4.59 -6.32
C ARG A 6 7.64 4.96 -5.70
N ASP A 7 6.58 4.21 -6.03
CA ASP A 7 5.24 4.48 -5.52
C ASP A 7 5.20 4.35 -3.99
N VAL A 8 5.88 3.33 -3.44
CA VAL A 8 5.98 3.16 -1.99
C VAL A 8 6.72 4.34 -1.36
N GLY A 9 7.81 4.81 -2.00
CA GLY A 9 8.54 5.98 -1.54
C GLY A 9 7.69 7.23 -1.55
N ASP A 10 6.94 7.45 -2.62
CA ASP A 10 6.02 8.58 -2.74
C ASP A 10 4.93 8.51 -1.67
N LEU A 11 4.40 7.32 -1.42
CA LEU A 11 3.41 7.10 -0.37
C LEU A 11 3.97 7.48 1.00
N ALA A 12 5.19 7.03 1.31
CA ALA A 12 5.85 7.36 2.58
C ALA A 12 6.02 8.88 2.75
N SER A 13 6.40 9.57 1.67
CA SER A 13 6.53 11.03 1.68
C SER A 13 5.20 11.72 1.95
N LEU A 14 4.12 11.22 1.36
CA LEU A 14 2.79 11.77 1.56
C LEU A 14 2.28 11.54 2.98
N VAL A 15 2.57 10.39 3.57
CA VAL A 15 2.23 10.11 4.96
C VAL A 15 2.97 11.07 5.89
N GLN A 16 4.25 11.32 5.65
CA GLN A 16 5.01 12.30 6.42
C GLN A 16 4.44 13.71 6.29
N ALA A 17 4.03 14.09 5.09
CA ALA A 17 3.43 15.40 4.85
C ALA A 17 2.08 15.52 5.56
N ARG A 18 1.31 14.45 5.64
CA ARG A 18 0.02 14.44 6.34
C ARG A 18 0.18 14.56 7.84
N GLU A 19 1.18 13.92 8.41
CA GLU A 19 1.48 13.97 9.84
C GLU A 19 2.23 15.23 10.23
N GLY A 20 2.98 15.81 9.30
CA GLY A 20 3.62 17.11 9.51
C GLY A 20 2.61 18.23 9.38
N VAL A 21 2.92 19.39 9.94
CA VAL A 21 2.04 20.55 10.02
C VAL A 21 1.81 21.23 8.66
N ARG A 22 2.03 20.54 7.55
CA ARG A 22 1.78 21.10 6.23
C ARG A 22 0.35 20.84 5.81
N GLU A 23 -0.46 21.87 5.87
CA GLU A 23 -1.74 21.86 5.19
C GLU A 23 -1.50 22.01 3.70
N VAL A 24 -1.38 20.89 3.01
CA VAL A 24 -1.47 20.88 1.56
C VAL A 24 -2.89 20.41 1.26
N GLU A 25 -3.67 21.25 0.63
CA GLU A 25 -5.09 21.00 0.37
C GLU A 25 -5.34 19.67 -0.33
N ASP A 26 -4.37 19.18 -1.09
CA ASP A 26 -4.51 17.97 -1.91
C ASP A 26 -3.79 16.75 -1.33
N VAL A 27 -3.27 16.81 -0.08
CA VAL A 27 -2.54 15.68 0.49
C VAL A 27 -3.43 14.45 0.62
N ASP A 28 -4.66 14.61 1.07
CA ASP A 28 -5.57 13.48 1.24
C ASP A 28 -5.92 12.84 -0.11
N ALA A 29 -6.15 13.65 -1.14
CA ALA A 29 -6.42 13.14 -2.48
C ALA A 29 -5.20 12.46 -3.08
N ALA A 30 -4.01 13.05 -2.91
CA ALA A 30 -2.77 12.47 -3.37
C ALA A 30 -2.46 11.15 -2.65
N LEU A 31 -2.69 11.13 -1.35
CA LEU A 31 -2.50 9.91 -0.55
C LEU A 31 -3.43 8.79 -1.01
N ALA A 32 -4.71 9.10 -1.23
CA ALA A 32 -5.67 8.12 -1.73
C ALA A 32 -5.25 7.57 -3.10
N HIS A 33 -4.77 8.43 -3.98
CA HIS A 33 -4.30 8.03 -5.29
C HIS A 33 -3.08 7.10 -5.20
N GLU A 34 -2.10 7.44 -4.37
CA GLU A 34 -0.91 6.62 -4.20
C GLU A 34 -1.22 5.27 -3.54
N LEU A 35 -2.14 5.24 -2.59
CA LEU A 35 -2.60 3.99 -2.01
C LEU A 35 -3.24 3.09 -3.08
N ALA A 36 -4.07 3.68 -3.94
CA ALA A 36 -4.71 2.95 -5.03
C ALA A 36 -3.67 2.42 -6.02
N ASP A 37 -2.68 3.22 -6.38
CA ASP A 37 -1.61 2.82 -7.28
C ASP A 37 -0.78 1.68 -6.69
N CYS A 38 -0.45 1.74 -5.42
CA CYS A 38 0.28 0.67 -4.73
C CYS A 38 -0.53 -0.62 -4.72
N LEU A 39 -1.82 -0.52 -4.42
CA LEU A 39 -2.70 -1.69 -4.43
C LEU A 39 -2.78 -2.31 -5.82
N TRP A 40 -2.95 -1.48 -6.84
CA TRP A 40 -2.98 -1.93 -8.22
C TRP A 40 -1.70 -2.68 -8.60
N SER A 41 -0.54 -2.12 -8.24
CA SER A 41 0.74 -2.74 -8.50
C SER A 41 0.87 -4.11 -7.83
N LEU A 42 0.38 -4.23 -6.61
CA LEU A 42 0.37 -5.51 -5.89
C LEU A 42 -0.52 -6.54 -6.59
N ILE A 43 -1.69 -6.12 -7.03
CA ILE A 43 -2.63 -7.00 -7.75
C ILE A 43 -2.00 -7.50 -9.06
N VAL A 44 -1.42 -6.60 -9.83
CA VAL A 44 -0.76 -6.94 -11.10
C VAL A 44 0.40 -7.90 -10.86
N LEU A 45 1.20 -7.64 -9.84
CA LEU A 45 2.34 -8.48 -9.50
C LEU A 45 1.90 -9.89 -9.07
N ALA A 46 0.87 -9.97 -8.25
CA ALA A 46 0.31 -11.25 -7.82
C ALA A 46 -0.22 -12.06 -9.01
N ASP A 47 -0.94 -11.40 -9.92
CA ASP A 47 -1.45 -12.04 -11.13
C ASP A 47 -0.31 -12.58 -11.99
N ARG A 48 0.74 -11.78 -12.16
CA ARG A 48 1.88 -12.15 -12.98
C ARG A 48 2.59 -13.42 -12.48
N TYR A 49 2.66 -13.60 -11.19
CA TYR A 49 3.34 -14.75 -10.58
C TYR A 49 2.39 -15.85 -10.12
N GLY A 50 1.12 -15.76 -10.49
CA GLY A 50 0.14 -16.79 -10.17
C GLY A 50 -0.16 -16.91 -8.68
N VAL A 51 -0.06 -15.83 -7.94
CA VAL A 51 -0.36 -15.79 -6.51
C VAL A 51 -1.84 -15.43 -6.30
N ASP A 52 -2.55 -16.28 -5.55
CA ASP A 52 -3.90 -15.95 -5.09
C ASP A 52 -3.78 -14.98 -3.92
N LEU A 53 -3.91 -13.71 -4.21
CA LEU A 53 -3.70 -12.64 -3.22
C LEU A 53 -4.74 -12.67 -2.11
N GLU A 54 -5.99 -12.99 -2.45
CA GLU A 54 -7.05 -13.09 -1.46
C GLU A 54 -6.75 -14.19 -0.43
N GLN A 55 -6.36 -15.36 -0.90
CA GLN A 55 -6.01 -16.47 -0.02
C GLN A 55 -4.75 -16.17 0.79
N ALA A 56 -3.75 -15.56 0.17
CA ALA A 56 -2.52 -15.15 0.85
C ALA A 56 -2.81 -14.15 1.96
N LEU A 57 -3.68 -13.19 1.69
CA LEU A 57 -4.08 -12.19 2.68
C LEU A 57 -4.82 -12.84 3.85
N ALA A 58 -5.76 -13.74 3.56
CA ALA A 58 -6.50 -14.44 4.61
C ALA A 58 -5.56 -15.24 5.52
N ALA A 59 -4.60 -15.95 4.95
CA ALA A 59 -3.62 -16.72 5.71
C ALA A 59 -2.73 -15.80 6.57
N THR A 60 -2.32 -14.67 6.02
CA THR A 60 -1.50 -13.68 6.74
C THR A 60 -2.28 -13.06 7.90
N MET A 61 -3.53 -12.71 7.67
CA MET A 61 -4.39 -12.14 8.71
C MET A 61 -4.61 -13.12 9.85
N GLU A 62 -4.82 -14.39 9.54
CA GLU A 62 -4.96 -15.43 10.55
C GLU A 62 -3.69 -15.56 11.41
N GLN A 63 -2.54 -15.53 10.75
CA GLN A 63 -1.25 -15.58 11.44
C GLN A 63 -1.04 -14.39 12.36
N LEU A 64 -1.40 -13.19 11.89
CA LEU A 64 -1.29 -11.98 12.71
C LEU A 64 -2.22 -12.02 13.91
N GLU A 65 -3.43 -12.55 13.76
CA GLU A 65 -4.36 -12.72 14.86
C GLU A 65 -3.78 -13.63 15.94
N ARG A 66 -3.12 -14.70 15.56
CA ARG A 66 -2.46 -15.61 16.51
C ARG A 66 -1.35 -14.92 17.29
N GLN A 67 -0.61 -14.03 16.64
CA GLN A 67 0.47 -13.29 17.29
C GLN A 67 -0.06 -12.24 18.25
N LEU A 68 -1.20 -11.64 17.92
CA LEU A 68 -1.82 -10.60 18.74
C LEU A 68 -2.75 -11.16 19.83
N GLY A 69 -3.22 -12.36 19.60
CA GLY A 69 -4.08 -13.06 20.57
C GLY A 69 -3.25 -13.72 21.66
#